data_d8d49fdc17d0ee44c3817b77475c6650
#
_entry.id   d8d49fdc17d0ee44c3817b77475c6650
#
_cell.length_a   1.000
_cell.length_b   1.000
_cell.length_c   1.000
_cell.angle_alpha   90.00
_cell.angle_beta   90.00
_cell.angle_gamma   90.00
#
_symmetry.space_group_name_H-M   'P 1'
#
loop_
_entity.id
_entity.type
_entity.pdbx_description
1 polymer ?
#
loop_
_entity_poly.entity_id
_entity_poly.type
_entity_poly.pdbx_seq_one_letter_code
_entity_poly.pdbx_strand_id
1 'polypeptide(L)'
;SLQWAAERSQRISGEAQAKILRLRDIDGFHKARRHAYGRLSSIIDQISPQIIWLGDARNILRKLPSIDPSEPCIVVAGSPNVGKSALIGALSSGEPQVASYPFTTKQLHVGHFTHRRRVYQMVDTPGLLDRPMDERNQIEMQAIAALEHLGDVLLFLIDRSSESTTPIYE
;
A
#
# COMPACT_ATOMS: atom_id res chain seq x y z
N SER A 1 -20.20 -8.74 2.90
CA SER A 1 -20.05 -7.53 3.59
C SER A 1 -20.39 -6.27 2.83
N LEU A 2 -19.48 -5.49 2.19
CA LEU A 2 -19.84 -4.25 1.47
C LEU A 2 -20.70 -4.52 0.23
N GLN A 3 -20.40 -5.56 -0.54
CA GLN A 3 -21.21 -5.97 -1.68
C GLN A 3 -22.65 -6.30 -1.24
N TRP A 4 -22.82 -7.07 -0.17
CA TRP A 4 -24.12 -7.35 0.42
C TRP A 4 -24.87 -6.07 0.80
N ALA A 5 -24.17 -5.09 1.41
CA ALA A 5 -24.79 -3.82 1.80
C ALA A 5 -25.27 -3.03 0.58
N ALA A 6 -24.48 -3.00 -0.51
CA ALA A 6 -24.84 -2.37 -1.78
C ALA A 6 -26.10 -3.02 -2.39
N GLU A 7 -26.10 -4.34 -2.54
CA GLU A 7 -27.25 -5.09 -3.09
C GLU A 7 -28.51 -4.90 -2.24
N ARG A 8 -28.35 -4.95 -0.90
CA ARG A 8 -29.46 -4.75 0.03
C ARG A 8 -30.03 -3.34 -0.04
N SER A 9 -29.17 -2.32 -0.16
CA SER A 9 -29.57 -0.92 -0.28
C SER A 9 -30.34 -0.66 -1.57
N GLN A 10 -29.86 -1.21 -2.70
CA GLN A 10 -30.55 -1.12 -3.99
C GLN A 10 -31.95 -1.74 -3.91
N ARG A 11 -32.09 -2.92 -3.28
CA ARG A 11 -33.39 -3.58 -3.11
C ARG A 11 -34.33 -2.76 -2.26
N ILE A 12 -33.88 -2.21 -1.11
CA ILE A 12 -34.72 -1.36 -0.24
C ILE A 12 -35.16 -0.11 -1.00
N SER A 13 -34.27 0.51 -1.77
CA SER A 13 -34.60 1.68 -2.59
C SER A 13 -35.68 1.37 -3.64
N GLY A 14 -35.53 0.26 -4.35
CA GLY A 14 -36.52 -0.19 -5.34
C GLY A 14 -37.90 -0.52 -4.73
N GLU A 15 -37.90 -1.24 -3.61
CA GLU A 15 -39.15 -1.54 -2.86
C GLU A 15 -39.83 -0.25 -2.41
N ALA A 16 -39.08 0.72 -1.86
CA ALA A 16 -39.61 1.99 -1.39
C ALA A 16 -40.15 2.81 -2.56
N GLN A 17 -39.45 2.89 -3.67
CA GLN A 17 -39.88 3.60 -4.87
C GLN A 17 -41.18 3.00 -5.43
N ALA A 18 -41.26 1.68 -5.58
CA ALA A 18 -42.45 1.01 -6.07
C ALA A 18 -43.66 1.22 -5.12
N LYS A 19 -43.42 1.25 -3.80
CA LYS A 19 -44.45 1.54 -2.82
C LYS A 19 -44.96 2.98 -2.88
N ILE A 20 -44.05 3.95 -2.95
CA ILE A 20 -44.34 5.37 -3.02
C ILE A 20 -45.19 5.71 -4.26
N LEU A 21 -44.88 5.13 -5.42
CA LEU A 21 -45.64 5.35 -6.66
C LEU A 21 -47.11 4.88 -6.56
N ARG A 22 -47.45 4.00 -5.65
CA ARG A 22 -48.81 3.47 -5.45
C ARG A 22 -49.62 4.25 -4.37
N LEU A 23 -48.95 5.11 -3.60
CA LEU A 23 -49.59 5.86 -2.54
C LEU A 23 -50.25 7.14 -3.10
N ARG A 24 -51.43 7.49 -2.58
CA ARG A 24 -52.19 8.69 -2.95
C ARG A 24 -52.34 9.69 -1.81
N ASP A 25 -51.85 9.33 -0.62
CA ASP A 25 -51.92 10.16 0.57
C ASP A 25 -50.50 10.59 1.05
N ILE A 26 -50.42 11.77 1.64
CA ILE A 26 -49.18 12.35 2.13
C ILE A 26 -48.61 11.60 3.33
N ASP A 27 -49.50 11.15 4.25
CA ASP A 27 -49.10 10.44 5.46
C ASP A 27 -48.48 9.08 5.13
N GLY A 28 -49.09 8.33 4.22
CA GLY A 28 -48.54 7.09 3.69
C GLY A 28 -47.16 7.26 3.04
N PHE A 29 -46.98 8.36 2.28
CA PHE A 29 -45.68 8.72 1.71
C PHE A 29 -44.64 8.96 2.79
N HIS A 30 -44.92 9.78 3.81
CA HIS A 30 -44.00 10.03 4.92
C HIS A 30 -43.63 8.78 5.69
N LYS A 31 -44.61 7.89 5.90
CA LYS A 31 -44.41 6.61 6.58
C LYS A 31 -43.55 5.65 5.79
N ALA A 32 -43.74 5.55 4.49
CA ALA A 32 -42.94 4.73 3.59
C ALA A 32 -41.49 5.23 3.52
N ARG A 33 -41.29 6.53 3.39
CA ARG A 33 -39.98 7.18 3.39
C ARG A 33 -39.22 6.92 4.70
N ARG A 34 -39.84 7.15 5.85
CA ARG A 34 -39.25 6.92 7.18
C ARG A 34 -38.83 5.47 7.36
N HIS A 35 -39.69 4.54 6.92
CA HIS A 35 -39.38 3.11 6.99
C HIS A 35 -38.18 2.73 6.10
N ALA A 36 -38.09 3.28 4.88
CA ALA A 36 -36.96 3.03 4.00
C ALA A 36 -35.65 3.58 4.57
N TYR A 37 -35.68 4.81 5.12
CA TYR A 37 -34.49 5.41 5.74
C TYR A 37 -34.05 4.63 6.99
N GLY A 38 -34.96 4.16 7.83
CA GLY A 38 -34.60 3.34 8.99
C GLY A 38 -33.90 2.03 8.59
N ARG A 39 -34.38 1.38 7.51
CA ARG A 39 -33.74 0.18 6.99
C ARG A 39 -32.34 0.47 6.38
N LEU A 40 -32.17 1.58 5.66
CA LEU A 40 -30.89 2.01 5.12
C LEU A 40 -29.90 2.38 6.23
N SER A 41 -30.35 3.13 7.24
CA SER A 41 -29.53 3.45 8.42
C SER A 41 -29.01 2.19 9.10
N SER A 42 -29.90 1.20 9.33
CA SER A 42 -29.50 -0.08 9.92
C SER A 42 -28.43 -0.83 9.11
N ILE A 43 -28.42 -0.71 7.78
CA ILE A 43 -27.34 -1.29 6.95
C ILE A 43 -26.03 -0.54 7.19
N ILE A 44 -26.07 0.79 7.23
CA ILE A 44 -24.87 1.62 7.49
C ILE A 44 -24.28 1.28 8.85
N ASP A 45 -25.12 1.15 9.89
CA ASP A 45 -24.69 0.77 11.23
C ASP A 45 -24.00 -0.60 11.25
N GLN A 46 -24.52 -1.56 10.49
CA GLN A 46 -23.94 -2.91 10.38
C GLN A 46 -22.58 -2.94 9.68
N ILE A 47 -22.32 -2.05 8.71
CA ILE A 47 -21.06 -2.00 7.97
C ILE A 47 -20.07 -0.96 8.52
N SER A 48 -20.50 -0.12 9.47
CA SER A 48 -19.66 0.94 10.06
C SER A 48 -18.31 0.43 10.57
N PRO A 49 -18.21 -0.70 11.29
CA PRO A 49 -16.91 -1.21 11.74
C PRO A 49 -15.98 -1.54 10.59
N GLN A 50 -16.49 -2.09 9.49
CA GLN A 50 -15.69 -2.42 8.30
C GLN A 50 -15.25 -1.16 7.57
N ILE A 51 -16.10 -0.13 7.49
CA ILE A 51 -15.75 1.16 6.86
C ILE A 51 -14.66 1.86 7.67
N ILE A 52 -14.77 1.88 9.01
CA ILE A 52 -13.74 2.45 9.88
C ILE A 52 -12.41 1.71 9.69
N TRP A 53 -12.43 0.38 9.75
CA TRP A 53 -11.24 -0.43 9.51
C TRP A 53 -10.58 -0.17 8.15
N LEU A 54 -11.39 -0.05 7.09
CA LEU A 54 -10.87 0.31 5.75
C LEU A 54 -10.27 1.72 5.71
N GLY A 55 -10.84 2.66 6.46
CA GLY A 55 -10.29 4.00 6.62
C GLY A 55 -8.90 3.97 7.28
N ASP A 56 -8.76 3.19 8.33
CA ASP A 56 -7.48 3.02 9.03
C ASP A 56 -6.44 2.30 8.16
N ALA A 57 -6.84 1.22 7.48
CA ALA A 57 -5.98 0.51 6.54
C ALA A 57 -5.52 1.44 5.40
N ARG A 58 -6.42 2.25 4.82
CA ARG A 58 -6.06 3.25 3.81
C ARG A 58 -5.06 4.27 4.35
N ASN A 59 -5.25 4.76 5.58
CA ASN A 59 -4.35 5.73 6.19
C ASN A 59 -2.94 5.16 6.41
N ILE A 60 -2.83 3.87 6.71
CA ILE A 60 -1.56 3.15 6.80
C ILE A 60 -0.94 3.02 5.40
N LEU A 61 -1.70 2.53 4.43
CA LEU A 61 -1.22 2.32 3.06
C LEU A 61 -0.78 3.61 2.36
N ARG A 62 -1.42 4.75 2.65
CA ARG A 62 -0.99 6.05 2.10
C ARG A 62 0.36 6.54 2.59
N LYS A 63 0.88 5.97 3.67
CA LYS A 63 2.22 6.28 4.20
C LYS A 63 3.31 5.41 3.59
N LEU A 64 2.93 4.40 2.81
CA LEU A 64 3.88 3.61 2.05
C LEU A 64 4.41 4.42 0.87
N PRO A 65 5.68 4.21 0.49
CA PRO A 65 6.18 4.77 -0.75
C PRO A 65 5.31 4.26 -1.89
N SER A 66 4.90 5.15 -2.76
CA SER A 66 4.17 4.76 -3.97
C SER A 66 5.17 4.15 -4.96
N ILE A 67 5.30 2.84 -4.93
CA ILE A 67 5.95 2.10 -6.01
C ILE A 67 4.86 1.86 -7.06
N ASP A 68 5.05 2.42 -8.24
CA ASP A 68 4.13 2.22 -9.36
C ASP A 68 4.45 0.88 -10.04
N PRO A 69 3.57 -0.12 -10.00
CA PRO A 69 3.84 -1.43 -10.61
C PRO A 69 3.90 -1.40 -12.15
N SER A 70 3.55 -0.27 -12.78
CA SER A 70 3.70 -0.09 -14.24
C SER A 70 5.08 0.42 -14.66
N GLU A 71 5.87 0.91 -13.72
CA GLU A 71 7.21 1.45 -13.94
C GLU A 71 8.27 0.43 -13.50
N PRO A 72 9.37 0.25 -14.26
CA PRO A 72 10.43 -0.68 -13.86
C PRO A 72 11.02 -0.32 -12.50
N CYS A 73 11.17 -1.34 -11.65
CA CYS A 73 11.66 -1.21 -10.30
C CYS A 73 13.01 -1.92 -10.13
N ILE A 74 14.03 -1.18 -9.68
CA ILE A 74 15.35 -1.68 -9.35
C ILE A 74 15.49 -1.74 -7.83
N VAL A 75 15.60 -2.93 -7.27
CA VAL A 75 15.89 -3.12 -5.84
C VAL A 75 17.39 -3.07 -5.63
N VAL A 76 17.85 -2.21 -4.73
CA VAL A 76 19.27 -2.04 -4.41
C VAL A 76 19.60 -2.79 -3.12
N ALA A 77 20.53 -3.73 -3.21
CA ALA A 77 20.99 -4.57 -2.10
C ALA A 77 22.51 -4.44 -1.90
N GLY A 78 23.01 -4.93 -0.80
CA GLY A 78 24.43 -4.95 -0.46
C GLY A 78 24.68 -4.63 1.01
N SER A 79 25.91 -4.80 1.46
CA SER A 79 26.33 -4.61 2.85
C SER A 79 26.01 -3.22 3.40
N PRO A 80 25.94 -3.04 4.72
CA PRO A 80 25.83 -1.71 5.31
C PRO A 80 26.98 -0.81 4.84
N ASN A 81 26.72 0.48 4.68
CA ASN A 81 27.70 1.53 4.33
C ASN A 81 28.36 1.40 2.94
N VAL A 82 27.93 0.48 2.09
CA VAL A 82 28.47 0.31 0.73
C VAL A 82 28.05 1.41 -0.25
N GLY A 83 27.26 2.38 0.19
CA GLY A 83 26.85 3.53 -0.63
C GLY A 83 25.49 3.39 -1.34
N LYS A 84 24.62 2.46 -0.95
CA LYS A 84 23.30 2.25 -1.56
C LYS A 84 22.46 3.54 -1.62
N SER A 85 22.26 4.18 -0.48
CA SER A 85 21.45 5.41 -0.39
C SER A 85 22.13 6.59 -1.10
N ALA A 86 23.46 6.64 -1.12
CA ALA A 86 24.20 7.64 -1.86
C ALA A 86 24.02 7.47 -3.39
N LEU A 87 24.02 6.23 -3.87
CA LEU A 87 23.76 5.92 -5.28
C LEU A 87 22.34 6.36 -5.68
N ILE A 88 21.34 6.02 -4.88
CA ILE A 88 19.95 6.41 -5.13
C ILE A 88 19.79 7.93 -5.11
N GLY A 89 20.41 8.62 -4.14
CA GLY A 89 20.39 10.08 -4.07
C GLY A 89 21.05 10.75 -5.27
N ALA A 90 22.15 10.17 -5.77
CA ALA A 90 22.89 10.71 -6.93
C ALA A 90 22.14 10.49 -8.26
N LEU A 91 21.40 9.40 -8.41
CA LEU A 91 20.64 9.08 -9.63
C LEU A 91 19.24 9.64 -9.63
N SER A 92 18.63 9.87 -8.46
CA SER A 92 17.27 10.36 -8.36
C SER A 92 17.14 11.77 -8.93
N SER A 93 16.10 11.99 -9.74
CA SER A 93 15.77 13.29 -10.32
C SER A 93 15.16 14.29 -9.32
N GLY A 94 14.92 13.87 -8.08
CA GLY A 94 14.42 14.65 -6.96
C GLY A 94 14.86 14.05 -5.64
N GLU A 95 14.42 14.62 -4.51
CA GLU A 95 14.70 14.02 -3.21
C GLU A 95 14.06 12.63 -3.12
N PRO A 96 14.81 11.57 -2.74
CA PRO A 96 14.24 10.25 -2.53
C PRO A 96 13.14 10.29 -1.46
N GLN A 97 12.03 9.66 -1.76
CA GLN A 97 10.94 9.53 -0.78
C GLN A 97 11.34 8.53 0.29
N VAL A 98 11.22 8.95 1.56
CA VAL A 98 11.45 8.08 2.71
C VAL A 98 10.11 7.65 3.27
N ALA A 99 9.87 6.36 3.37
CA ALA A 99 8.67 5.84 3.99
C ALA A 99 8.95 4.66 4.90
N SER A 100 8.18 4.56 5.96
CA SER A 100 8.26 3.43 6.88
C SER A 100 7.63 2.19 6.26
N TYR A 101 8.31 1.07 6.33
CA TYR A 101 7.72 -0.21 5.95
C TYR A 101 6.73 -0.68 7.01
N PRO A 102 5.54 -1.22 6.65
CA PRO A 102 4.55 -1.64 7.61
C PRO A 102 5.13 -2.65 8.61
N PHE A 103 4.78 -2.47 9.89
CA PHE A 103 5.15 -3.37 10.99
C PHE A 103 6.65 -3.49 11.27
N THR A 104 7.49 -2.64 10.68
CA THR A 104 8.94 -2.57 10.96
C THR A 104 9.36 -1.16 11.35
N THR A 105 10.49 -1.04 12.04
CA THR A 105 11.18 0.25 12.27
C THR A 105 12.07 0.66 11.10
N LYS A 106 12.07 -0.15 10.03
CA LYS A 106 12.89 0.06 8.84
C LYS A 106 12.22 1.05 7.90
N GLN A 107 13.04 1.85 7.24
CA GLN A 107 12.60 2.81 6.23
C GLN A 107 13.01 2.32 4.85
N LEU A 108 12.14 2.54 3.86
CA LEU A 108 12.48 2.38 2.45
C LEU A 108 12.80 3.75 1.87
N HIS A 109 13.83 3.81 1.06
CA HIS A 109 14.13 4.99 0.27
C HIS A 109 13.78 4.69 -1.18
N VAL A 110 12.86 5.45 -1.76
CA VAL A 110 12.46 5.29 -3.15
C VAL A 110 12.90 6.52 -3.94
N GLY A 111 13.81 6.30 -4.87
CA GLY A 111 14.26 7.30 -5.84
C GLY A 111 13.67 7.03 -7.21
N HIS A 112 13.53 8.07 -8.02
CA HIS A 112 13.06 7.98 -9.40
C HIS A 112 14.03 8.66 -10.34
N PHE A 113 14.32 8.04 -11.48
CA PHE A 113 15.11 8.65 -12.54
C PHE A 113 14.52 8.36 -13.91
N THR A 114 14.82 9.23 -14.86
CA THR A 114 14.34 9.07 -16.24
C THR A 114 15.51 8.74 -17.16
N HIS A 115 15.37 7.65 -17.90
CA HIS A 115 16.31 7.29 -18.96
C HIS A 115 15.55 6.97 -20.25
N ARG A 116 15.95 7.56 -21.38
CA ARG A 116 15.31 7.37 -22.69
C ARG A 116 13.79 7.54 -22.68
N ARG A 117 13.28 8.57 -21.99
CA ARG A 117 11.83 8.89 -21.82
C ARG A 117 11.04 7.87 -21.00
N ARG A 118 11.70 6.94 -20.31
CA ARG A 118 11.05 5.99 -19.40
C ARG A 118 11.47 6.31 -17.98
N VAL A 119 10.52 6.29 -17.06
CA VAL A 119 10.76 6.46 -15.63
C VAL A 119 11.16 5.11 -15.06
N TYR A 120 12.12 5.12 -14.15
CA TYR A 120 12.60 3.97 -13.39
C TYR A 120 12.53 4.30 -11.91
N GLN A 121 12.18 3.32 -11.11
CA GLN A 121 12.15 3.41 -9.67
C GLN A 121 13.34 2.64 -9.09
N MET A 122 13.98 3.20 -8.06
CA MET A 122 15.03 2.54 -7.30
C MET A 122 14.62 2.46 -5.85
N VAL A 123 14.68 1.27 -5.26
CA VAL A 123 14.29 1.02 -3.87
C VAL A 123 15.50 0.59 -3.07
N ASP A 124 15.89 1.40 -2.08
CA ASP A 124 16.86 1.02 -1.06
C ASP A 124 16.14 0.42 0.15
N THR A 125 16.65 -0.70 0.60
CA THR A 125 16.09 -1.50 1.69
C THR A 125 17.07 -1.61 2.86
N PRO A 126 17.38 -0.52 3.57
CA PRO A 126 18.38 -0.53 4.61
C PRO A 126 18.03 -1.56 5.70
N GLY A 127 18.98 -2.45 6.02
CA GLY A 127 18.80 -3.46 7.04
C GLY A 127 17.88 -4.63 6.67
N LEU A 128 17.33 -4.67 5.43
CA LEU A 128 16.51 -5.79 4.97
C LEU A 128 17.31 -6.81 4.13
N LEU A 129 18.24 -6.35 3.28
CA LEU A 129 18.98 -7.23 2.37
C LEU A 129 20.50 -7.24 2.65
N ASP A 130 20.91 -6.79 3.81
CA ASP A 130 22.32 -6.61 4.19
C ASP A 130 22.83 -7.62 5.23
N ARG A 131 22.06 -8.66 5.53
CA ARG A 131 22.46 -9.77 6.41
C ARG A 131 21.82 -11.11 5.99
N PRO A 132 22.33 -12.26 6.47
CA PRO A 132 21.85 -13.60 6.11
C PRO A 132 20.35 -13.79 6.39
N MET A 133 19.70 -14.69 5.65
CA MET A 133 18.26 -14.94 5.72
C MET A 133 17.83 -15.61 7.02
N ASP A 134 18.67 -16.44 7.60
CA ASP A 134 18.47 -17.19 8.86
C ASP A 134 18.47 -16.31 10.11
N GLU A 135 19.03 -15.11 10.01
CA GLU A 135 19.04 -14.12 11.11
C GLU A 135 17.81 -13.19 11.10
N ARG A 136 16.81 -13.46 10.26
CA ARG A 136 15.68 -12.55 10.03
C ARG A 136 14.42 -13.01 10.75
N ASN A 137 13.65 -12.03 11.22
CA ASN A 137 12.34 -12.30 11.78
C ASN A 137 11.27 -12.48 10.69
N GLN A 138 10.10 -13.01 11.08
CA GLN A 138 9.00 -13.29 10.16
C GLN A 138 8.48 -12.05 9.42
N ILE A 139 8.52 -10.87 10.04
CA ILE A 139 8.07 -9.61 9.45
C ILE A 139 9.05 -9.15 8.36
N GLU A 140 10.35 -9.27 8.62
CA GLU A 140 11.39 -8.97 7.63
C GLU A 140 11.32 -9.92 6.43
N MET A 141 11.02 -11.19 6.66
CA MET A 141 10.80 -12.16 5.58
C MET A 141 9.58 -11.83 4.72
N GLN A 142 8.50 -11.35 5.30
CA GLN A 142 7.34 -10.86 4.54
C GLN A 142 7.68 -9.61 3.71
N ALA A 143 8.51 -8.72 4.27
CA ALA A 143 8.99 -7.55 3.57
C ALA A 143 9.84 -7.91 2.33
N ILE A 144 10.72 -8.90 2.47
CA ILE A 144 11.56 -9.40 1.38
C ILE A 144 10.70 -10.06 0.29
N ALA A 145 9.74 -10.89 0.66
CA ALA A 145 8.81 -11.51 -0.28
C ALA A 145 8.01 -10.46 -1.08
N ALA A 146 7.59 -9.37 -0.43
CA ALA A 146 6.93 -8.26 -1.12
C ALA A 146 7.87 -7.56 -2.12
N LEU A 147 9.15 -7.37 -1.77
CA LEU A 147 10.15 -6.78 -2.67
C LEU A 147 10.50 -7.69 -3.85
N GLU A 148 10.50 -9.01 -3.66
CA GLU A 148 10.68 -9.99 -4.72
C GLU A 148 9.62 -9.87 -5.81
N HIS A 149 8.39 -9.53 -5.44
CA HIS A 149 7.29 -9.32 -6.39
C HIS A 149 7.25 -7.91 -7.01
N LEU A 150 7.95 -6.95 -6.42
CA LEU A 150 7.98 -5.56 -6.90
C LEU A 150 9.21 -5.25 -7.75
N GLY A 151 10.32 -5.95 -7.53
CA GLY A 151 11.58 -5.70 -8.22
C GLY A 151 11.70 -6.43 -9.55
N ASP A 152 11.88 -5.69 -10.65
CA ASP A 152 12.23 -6.28 -11.95
C ASP A 152 13.73 -6.62 -12.03
N VAL A 153 14.56 -5.89 -11.30
CA VAL A 153 16.02 -6.05 -11.29
C VAL A 153 16.55 -5.90 -9.86
N LEU A 154 17.46 -6.77 -9.47
CA LEU A 154 18.25 -6.65 -8.24
C LEU A 154 19.65 -6.11 -8.58
N LEU A 155 20.00 -4.94 -8.04
CA LEU A 155 21.33 -4.35 -8.12
C LEU A 155 22.07 -4.60 -6.81
N PHE A 156 23.07 -5.46 -6.82
CA PHE A 156 23.86 -5.78 -5.63
C PHE A 156 25.17 -4.97 -5.62
N LEU A 157 25.35 -4.11 -4.60
CA LEU A 157 26.55 -3.30 -4.42
C LEU A 157 27.55 -4.00 -3.52
N ILE A 158 28.79 -4.06 -3.99
CA ILE A 158 29.92 -4.64 -3.27
C ILE A 158 31.01 -3.58 -3.12
N ASP A 159 31.45 -3.35 -1.89
CA ASP A 159 32.61 -2.51 -1.61
C ASP A 159 33.87 -3.39 -1.56
N ARG A 160 34.82 -3.12 -2.46
CA ARG A 160 36.11 -3.80 -2.55
C ARG A 160 37.28 -3.01 -1.94
N SER A 161 36.97 -1.89 -1.28
CA SER A 161 38.00 -1.10 -0.61
C SER A 161 38.58 -1.83 0.61
N SER A 162 39.77 -1.44 1.03
CA SER A 162 40.37 -1.93 2.27
C SER A 162 39.65 -1.46 3.54
N GLU A 163 38.69 -0.52 3.40
CA GLU A 163 37.86 0.03 4.49
C GLU A 163 36.53 -0.74 4.62
N SER A 164 36.27 -1.69 3.73
CA SER A 164 35.03 -2.49 3.77
C SER A 164 34.99 -3.30 5.08
N THR A 165 33.89 -3.17 5.80
CA THR A 165 33.63 -3.93 7.03
C THR A 165 33.14 -5.36 6.78
N THR A 166 32.80 -5.67 5.53
CA THR A 166 32.29 -6.98 5.12
C THR A 166 33.28 -7.65 4.19
N PRO A 167 33.91 -8.77 4.59
CA PRO A 167 34.85 -9.49 3.74
C PRO A 167 34.11 -10.09 2.54
N ILE A 168 34.71 -9.97 1.37
CA ILE A 168 34.24 -10.65 0.15
C ILE A 168 34.88 -12.04 0.19
N TYR A 169 34.08 -13.08 0.45
CA TYR A 169 34.51 -14.45 0.26
C TYR A 169 34.38 -14.81 -1.22
N GLU A 170 35.45 -15.30 -1.81
CA GLU A 170 35.49 -15.88 -3.16
C GLU A 170 34.72 -17.22 -3.21
#